data_8e26d6aa7dc1cd6176bc6b7b0ce0c5af
#
_entry.id   8e26d6aa7dc1cd6176bc6b7b0ce0c5af
#
_cell.length_a   1.000
_cell.length_b   1.000
_cell.length_c   1.000
_cell.angle_alpha   90.00
_cell.angle_beta   90.00
_cell.angle_gamma   90.00
#
_symmetry.space_group_name_H-M   'P 1'
#
loop_
_entity.id
_entity.type
_entity.pdbx_description
1 polymer ?
#
loop_
_entity_poly.entity_id
_entity_poly.type
_entity_poly.pdbx_seq_one_letter_code
_entity_poly.pdbx_strand_id
1 'polypeptide(L)'
;PVADVVYYGVTFGIQAMEEDVVASYQPEHWDEIPEGLKDPEGNWFAIHSGTLGFMVNVDALDGAPVPTSWEDLLKPEYRGMVGYLDPASAFVGYVGAVAVNLAMGGDLNDFTPAIDYFNQLAKNDPIVPKQTSYARVLSGEIPILLDYDFNAYRARHSDGANVEFVIPEEGSVVVPYVMSLVKDGPNPENGQQVLDFVLSDQGQAVWADAYLRPVRASAISPEAREVFLPDSEYARAEALDYPAMAAAQRSFSERYLSEVR
;
A
#
# COMPACT_ATOMS: atom_id res chain seq x y z
N PRO A 1 1.13 4.46 27.73
CA PRO A 1 1.09 3.50 26.60
C PRO A 1 1.44 2.08 27.06
N VAL A 2 1.13 1.09 26.21
CA VAL A 2 1.43 -0.33 26.45
C VAL A 2 2.41 -0.90 25.42
N ALA A 3 2.81 -0.09 24.46
CA ALA A 3 3.75 -0.43 23.39
C ALA A 3 4.95 0.52 23.42
N ASP A 4 6.09 0.06 22.92
CA ASP A 4 7.31 0.85 22.80
C ASP A 4 7.55 1.32 21.37
N VAL A 5 7.05 0.53 20.39
CA VAL A 5 7.12 0.85 18.96
C VAL A 5 5.77 0.62 18.30
N VAL A 6 5.52 1.33 17.21
CA VAL A 6 4.32 1.15 16.37
C VAL A 6 4.72 1.02 14.91
N TYR A 7 3.92 0.26 14.17
CA TYR A 7 4.06 0.01 12.74
C TYR A 7 2.73 0.30 12.05
N TYR A 8 2.76 1.12 10.99
CA TYR A 8 1.54 1.57 10.30
C TYR A 8 1.86 2.15 8.91
N GLY A 9 0.81 2.43 8.12
CA GLY A 9 0.93 3.21 6.90
C GLY A 9 1.32 4.66 7.19
N VAL A 10 2.03 5.31 6.28
CA VAL A 10 2.66 6.62 6.47
C VAL A 10 1.70 7.72 6.95
N THR A 11 0.44 7.75 6.51
CA THR A 11 -0.52 8.79 6.93
C THR A 11 -0.83 8.72 8.44
N PHE A 12 -0.84 7.52 9.01
CA PHE A 12 -0.99 7.34 10.45
C PHE A 12 0.28 7.73 11.22
N GLY A 13 1.47 7.55 10.62
CA GLY A 13 2.73 8.03 11.20
C GLY A 13 2.78 9.55 11.28
N ILE A 14 2.33 10.23 10.23
CA ILE A 14 2.21 11.69 10.20
C ILE A 14 1.20 12.17 11.24
N GLN A 15 0.03 11.54 11.31
CA GLN A 15 -0.98 11.88 12.31
C GLN A 15 -0.47 11.66 13.75
N ALA A 16 0.22 10.55 14.01
CA ALA A 16 0.79 10.26 15.34
C ALA A 16 1.83 11.31 15.77
N MET A 17 2.61 11.82 14.82
CA MET A 17 3.53 12.94 15.05
C MET A 17 2.77 14.23 15.40
N GLU A 18 1.73 14.57 14.64
CA GLU A 18 0.90 15.77 14.88
C GLU A 18 0.17 15.70 16.23
N GLU A 19 -0.23 14.52 16.67
CA GLU A 19 -0.88 14.27 17.96
C GLU A 19 0.11 14.15 19.14
N ASP A 20 1.43 14.29 18.89
CA ASP A 20 2.51 14.22 19.90
C ASP A 20 2.52 12.91 20.71
N VAL A 21 2.20 11.77 20.05
CA VAL A 21 2.18 10.44 20.68
C VAL A 21 3.40 9.58 20.35
N VAL A 22 4.31 10.10 19.52
CA VAL A 22 5.58 9.46 19.16
C VAL A 22 6.76 10.29 19.61
N ALA A 23 7.92 9.64 19.79
CA ALA A 23 9.16 10.28 20.20
C ALA A 23 10.17 10.28 19.05
N SER A 24 10.96 11.34 18.96
CA SER A 24 12.07 11.43 18.01
C SER A 24 13.12 10.36 18.30
N TYR A 25 13.46 9.58 17.28
CA TYR A 25 14.57 8.63 17.29
C TYR A 25 15.09 8.42 15.86
N GLN A 26 16.40 8.52 15.69
CA GLN A 26 17.08 8.23 14.44
C GLN A 26 17.91 6.94 14.62
N PRO A 27 17.42 5.79 14.12
CA PRO A 27 18.10 4.51 14.29
C PRO A 27 19.40 4.41 13.48
N GLU A 28 20.19 3.36 13.73
CA GLU A 28 21.31 3.02 12.86
C GLU A 28 20.83 2.89 11.40
N HIS A 29 21.68 3.28 10.44
CA HIS A 29 21.36 3.35 9.00
C HIS A 29 20.33 4.42 8.59
N TRP A 30 20.01 5.36 9.47
CA TRP A 30 19.10 6.48 9.18
C TRP A 30 19.41 7.20 7.86
N ASP A 31 20.69 7.45 7.59
CA ASP A 31 21.13 8.18 6.41
C ASP A 31 20.93 7.41 5.08
N GLU A 32 20.71 6.09 5.16
CA GLU A 32 20.43 5.25 4.01
C GLU A 32 18.95 5.25 3.59
N ILE A 33 18.05 5.80 4.43
CA ILE A 33 16.65 5.96 4.09
C ILE A 33 16.53 7.14 3.12
N PRO A 34 15.91 6.96 1.93
CA PRO A 34 15.71 8.05 0.97
C PRO A 34 14.98 9.25 1.57
N GLU A 35 15.33 10.45 1.10
CA GLU A 35 14.58 11.65 1.43
C GLU A 35 13.10 11.51 1.04
N GLY A 36 12.20 12.04 1.89
CA GLY A 36 10.75 11.90 1.72
C GLY A 36 10.17 10.61 2.28
N LEU A 37 11.03 9.62 2.64
CA LEU A 37 10.61 8.38 3.29
C LEU A 37 10.91 8.37 4.81
N LYS A 38 11.21 9.52 5.38
CA LYS A 38 11.43 9.74 6.83
C LYS A 38 11.04 11.15 7.21
N ASP A 39 10.62 11.33 8.45
CA ASP A 39 10.49 12.66 9.04
C ASP A 39 11.87 13.16 9.48
N PRO A 40 12.32 14.36 9.09
CA PRO A 40 13.66 14.86 9.43
C PRO A 40 13.99 14.89 10.93
N GLU A 41 12.97 15.05 11.77
CA GLU A 41 13.12 15.05 13.23
C GLU A 41 13.15 13.63 13.84
N GLY A 42 12.90 12.57 13.04
CA GLY A 42 12.92 11.19 13.49
C GLY A 42 11.65 10.71 14.16
N ASN A 43 10.52 11.38 13.94
CA ASN A 43 9.23 10.94 14.52
C ASN A 43 8.67 9.70 13.83
N TRP A 44 8.99 9.50 12.56
CA TRP A 44 8.67 8.29 11.79
C TRP A 44 9.69 8.05 10.68
N PHE A 45 9.83 6.81 10.25
CA PHE A 45 10.66 6.44 9.10
C PHE A 45 10.16 5.17 8.44
N ALA A 46 10.32 5.09 7.12
CA ALA A 46 9.94 3.93 6.34
C ALA A 46 10.88 2.75 6.61
N ILE A 47 10.29 1.55 6.60
CA ILE A 47 11.02 0.28 6.71
C ILE A 47 10.87 -0.58 5.47
N HIS A 48 9.73 -0.48 4.80
CA HIS A 48 9.45 -1.06 3.48
C HIS A 48 8.38 -0.23 2.77
N SER A 49 8.14 -0.53 1.50
CA SER A 49 7.06 0.06 0.72
C SER A 49 6.10 -1.01 0.20
N GLY A 50 4.88 -0.58 -0.11
CA GLY A 50 3.90 -1.33 -0.88
C GLY A 50 3.54 -0.56 -2.14
N THR A 51 3.47 -1.23 -3.27
CA THR A 51 2.98 -0.66 -4.53
C THR A 51 1.56 -1.13 -4.74
N LEU A 52 0.64 -0.20 -4.94
CA LEU A 52 -0.75 -0.55 -5.24
C LEU A 52 -0.87 -1.05 -6.67
N GLY A 53 -1.74 -2.03 -6.88
CA GLY A 53 -2.02 -2.57 -8.21
C GLY A 53 -3.18 -3.55 -8.15
N PHE A 54 -3.23 -4.40 -9.15
CA PHE A 54 -4.24 -5.46 -9.25
C PHE A 54 -3.62 -6.79 -8.82
N MET A 55 -4.12 -7.37 -7.74
CA MET A 55 -3.87 -8.75 -7.36
C MET A 55 -4.91 -9.62 -8.06
N VAL A 56 -4.51 -10.38 -9.07
CA VAL A 56 -5.41 -11.10 -9.97
C VAL A 56 -5.26 -12.60 -9.79
N ASN A 57 -6.31 -13.28 -9.34
CA ASN A 57 -6.39 -14.73 -9.39
C ASN A 57 -6.80 -15.15 -10.82
N VAL A 58 -5.82 -15.60 -11.60
CA VAL A 58 -6.00 -15.91 -13.02
C VAL A 58 -6.99 -17.05 -13.25
N ASP A 59 -7.02 -18.02 -12.34
CA ASP A 59 -7.94 -19.16 -12.45
C ASP A 59 -9.41 -18.77 -12.21
N ALA A 60 -9.64 -17.61 -11.57
CA ALA A 60 -10.98 -17.13 -11.25
C ALA A 60 -11.54 -16.11 -12.27
N LEU A 61 -10.79 -15.79 -13.34
CA LEU A 61 -11.23 -14.83 -14.36
C LEU A 61 -12.29 -15.36 -15.33
N ASP A 62 -12.68 -16.64 -15.25
CA ASP A 62 -13.70 -17.27 -16.09
C ASP A 62 -13.48 -17.03 -17.61
N GLY A 63 -12.23 -16.98 -18.02
CA GLY A 63 -11.81 -16.77 -19.42
C GLY A 63 -11.65 -15.30 -19.83
N ALA A 64 -11.91 -14.34 -18.94
CA ALA A 64 -11.55 -12.94 -19.19
C ALA A 64 -10.02 -12.79 -19.17
N PRO A 65 -9.43 -11.87 -19.95
CA PRO A 65 -8.01 -11.59 -19.89
C PRO A 65 -7.60 -10.98 -18.54
N VAL A 66 -6.31 -11.05 -18.20
CA VAL A 66 -5.76 -10.28 -17.07
C VAL A 66 -5.87 -8.79 -17.41
N PRO A 67 -6.51 -7.94 -16.57
CA PRO A 67 -6.63 -6.52 -16.85
C PRO A 67 -5.27 -5.83 -16.72
N THR A 68 -4.97 -4.87 -17.61
CA THR A 68 -3.71 -4.11 -17.61
C THR A 68 -3.88 -2.62 -17.35
N SER A 69 -5.12 -2.15 -17.31
CA SER A 69 -5.44 -0.73 -17.13
C SER A 69 -6.58 -0.51 -16.13
N TRP A 70 -6.64 0.68 -15.53
CA TRP A 70 -7.79 1.08 -14.71
C TRP A 70 -9.09 1.04 -15.51
N GLU A 71 -9.05 1.45 -16.79
CA GLU A 71 -10.21 1.43 -17.66
C GLU A 71 -10.72 0.01 -17.96
N ASP A 72 -9.83 -0.99 -17.96
CA ASP A 72 -10.25 -2.39 -18.15
C ASP A 72 -11.26 -2.81 -17.08
N LEU A 73 -11.04 -2.42 -15.82
CA LEU A 73 -11.91 -2.80 -14.69
C LEU A 73 -13.36 -2.28 -14.84
N LEU A 74 -13.58 -1.29 -15.70
CA LEU A 74 -14.91 -0.74 -16.00
C LEU A 74 -15.65 -1.53 -17.09
N LYS A 75 -14.97 -2.45 -17.79
CA LYS A 75 -15.55 -3.24 -18.88
C LYS A 75 -16.51 -4.29 -18.34
N PRO A 76 -17.60 -4.60 -19.11
CA PRO A 76 -18.62 -5.56 -18.67
C PRO A 76 -18.10 -6.97 -18.40
N GLU A 77 -16.96 -7.37 -19.00
CA GLU A 77 -16.35 -8.67 -18.80
C GLU A 77 -15.80 -8.90 -17.39
N TYR A 78 -15.55 -7.82 -16.63
CA TYR A 78 -15.09 -7.89 -15.22
C TYR A 78 -16.23 -7.63 -14.22
N ARG A 79 -17.48 -7.66 -14.68
CA ARG A 79 -18.62 -7.44 -13.81
C ARG A 79 -18.67 -8.46 -12.66
N GLY A 80 -18.75 -7.96 -11.43
CA GLY A 80 -18.74 -8.79 -10.21
C GLY A 80 -17.40 -9.41 -9.86
N MET A 81 -16.31 -9.08 -10.57
CA MET A 81 -14.98 -9.65 -10.34
C MET A 81 -14.05 -8.72 -9.57
N VAL A 82 -14.31 -7.41 -9.55
CA VAL A 82 -13.41 -6.42 -8.97
C VAL A 82 -13.74 -6.20 -7.50
N GLY A 83 -12.76 -6.35 -6.64
CA GLY A 83 -12.82 -6.04 -5.22
C GLY A 83 -11.89 -4.90 -4.83
N TYR A 84 -12.31 -4.09 -3.88
CA TYR A 84 -11.45 -3.09 -3.22
C TYR A 84 -11.95 -2.84 -1.80
N LEU A 85 -11.05 -2.53 -0.86
CA LEU A 85 -11.45 -2.17 0.48
C LEU A 85 -12.04 -0.75 0.51
N ASP A 86 -13.03 -0.54 1.37
CA ASP A 86 -13.70 0.74 1.51
C ASP A 86 -12.69 1.88 1.80
N PRO A 87 -12.55 2.85 0.87
CA PRO A 87 -11.58 3.94 0.99
C PRO A 87 -11.78 4.85 2.20
N ALA A 88 -12.98 4.89 2.76
CA ALA A 88 -13.28 5.70 3.94
C ALA A 88 -12.88 5.01 5.25
N SER A 89 -12.62 3.70 5.24
CA SER A 89 -12.36 2.92 6.47
C SER A 89 -11.05 2.13 6.46
N ALA A 90 -10.42 1.94 5.29
CA ALA A 90 -9.20 1.15 5.13
C ALA A 90 -8.10 1.94 4.42
N PHE A 91 -6.86 1.88 4.96
CA PHE A 91 -5.73 2.58 4.35
C PHE A 91 -5.47 2.14 2.91
N VAL A 92 -5.44 0.83 2.63
CA VAL A 92 -5.24 0.33 1.25
C VAL A 92 -6.38 0.78 0.32
N GLY A 93 -7.60 0.90 0.81
CA GLY A 93 -8.72 1.45 0.05
C GLY A 93 -8.50 2.92 -0.31
N TYR A 94 -8.06 3.74 0.66
CA TYR A 94 -7.69 5.12 0.41
C TYR A 94 -6.53 5.25 -0.58
N VAL A 95 -5.48 4.43 -0.42
CA VAL A 95 -4.37 4.39 -1.38
C VAL A 95 -4.85 4.02 -2.79
N GLY A 96 -5.80 3.07 -2.90
CA GLY A 96 -6.44 2.73 -4.18
C GLY A 96 -7.18 3.91 -4.81
N ALA A 97 -7.88 4.69 -3.98
CA ALA A 97 -8.56 5.89 -4.46
C ALA A 97 -7.57 6.98 -4.92
N VAL A 98 -6.46 7.17 -4.21
CA VAL A 98 -5.40 8.09 -4.64
C VAL A 98 -4.79 7.63 -5.96
N ALA A 99 -4.48 6.33 -6.10
CA ALA A 99 -3.89 5.77 -7.32
C ALA A 99 -4.79 6.01 -8.54
N VAL A 100 -6.07 5.64 -8.44
CA VAL A 100 -7.01 5.86 -9.56
C VAL A 100 -7.24 7.34 -9.84
N ASN A 101 -7.25 8.18 -8.79
CA ASN A 101 -7.40 9.62 -8.96
C ASN A 101 -6.30 10.22 -9.84
N LEU A 102 -5.05 9.91 -9.50
CA LEU A 102 -3.89 10.39 -10.27
C LEU A 102 -3.88 9.81 -11.69
N ALA A 103 -4.14 8.51 -11.84
CA ALA A 103 -4.23 7.85 -13.14
C ALA A 103 -5.31 8.47 -14.05
N MET A 104 -6.41 8.96 -13.48
CA MET A 104 -7.50 9.64 -14.19
C MET A 104 -7.28 11.17 -14.29
N GLY A 105 -6.11 11.69 -13.94
CA GLY A 105 -5.72 13.09 -14.13
C GLY A 105 -6.14 14.04 -13.00
N GLY A 106 -6.51 13.51 -11.82
CA GLY A 106 -6.72 14.29 -10.60
C GLY A 106 -5.42 14.57 -9.85
N ASP A 107 -5.55 15.23 -8.71
CA ASP A 107 -4.44 15.47 -7.77
C ASP A 107 -4.94 15.38 -6.31
N LEU A 108 -4.06 15.63 -5.34
CA LEU A 108 -4.41 15.55 -3.92
C LEU A 108 -5.37 16.66 -3.44
N ASN A 109 -5.68 17.65 -4.28
CA ASN A 109 -6.64 18.72 -4.01
C ASN A 109 -7.98 18.49 -4.73
N ASP A 110 -8.00 17.64 -5.79
CA ASP A 110 -9.19 17.31 -6.56
C ASP A 110 -9.33 15.81 -6.74
N PHE A 111 -10.24 15.22 -6.01
CA PHE A 111 -10.63 13.80 -6.08
C PHE A 111 -11.87 13.55 -6.95
N THR A 112 -12.31 14.51 -7.73
CA THR A 112 -13.45 14.33 -8.65
C THR A 112 -13.22 13.17 -9.62
N PRO A 113 -12.03 12.99 -10.23
CA PRO A 113 -11.78 11.84 -11.10
C PRO A 113 -11.93 10.49 -10.40
N ALA A 114 -11.47 10.34 -9.15
CA ALA A 114 -11.68 9.11 -8.39
C ALA A 114 -13.16 8.85 -8.09
N ILE A 115 -13.90 9.87 -7.67
CA ILE A 115 -15.34 9.76 -7.39
C ILE A 115 -16.10 9.32 -8.66
N ASP A 116 -15.79 9.93 -9.80
CA ASP A 116 -16.38 9.57 -11.09
C ASP A 116 -16.05 8.14 -11.50
N TYR A 117 -14.79 7.72 -11.28
CA TYR A 117 -14.34 6.35 -11.55
C TYR A 117 -15.09 5.34 -10.68
N PHE A 118 -15.17 5.54 -9.37
CA PHE A 118 -15.89 4.61 -8.47
C PHE A 118 -17.39 4.57 -8.77
N ASN A 119 -18.01 5.66 -9.18
CA ASN A 119 -19.40 5.68 -9.66
C ASN A 119 -19.58 4.89 -10.97
N GLN A 120 -18.57 4.85 -11.84
CA GLN A 120 -18.59 3.99 -13.02
C GLN A 120 -18.37 2.53 -12.64
N LEU A 121 -17.38 2.25 -11.77
CA LEU A 121 -17.10 0.91 -11.29
C LEU A 121 -18.30 0.30 -10.53
N ALA A 122 -19.07 1.12 -9.80
CA ALA A 122 -20.29 0.67 -9.13
C ALA A 122 -21.30 0.00 -10.07
N LYS A 123 -21.32 0.38 -11.35
CA LYS A 123 -22.18 -0.25 -12.36
C LYS A 123 -21.73 -1.66 -12.76
N ASN A 124 -20.50 -2.01 -12.40
CA ASN A 124 -19.90 -3.33 -12.60
C ASN A 124 -20.05 -4.25 -11.37
N ASP A 125 -20.92 -3.90 -10.42
CA ASP A 125 -21.21 -4.67 -9.21
C ASP A 125 -19.91 -5.06 -8.44
N PRO A 126 -19.05 -4.11 -8.02
CA PRO A 126 -17.82 -4.41 -7.34
C PRO A 126 -18.07 -5.00 -5.95
N ILE A 127 -17.09 -5.77 -5.44
CA ILE A 127 -17.12 -6.34 -4.10
C ILE A 127 -16.36 -5.40 -3.16
N VAL A 128 -17.06 -4.80 -2.18
CA VAL A 128 -16.47 -3.85 -1.24
C VAL A 128 -16.50 -4.43 0.18
N PRO A 129 -15.53 -5.28 0.54
CA PRO A 129 -15.45 -5.86 1.88
C PRO A 129 -14.97 -4.84 2.91
N LYS A 130 -15.37 -5.04 4.17
CA LYS A 130 -14.97 -4.19 5.30
C LYS A 130 -13.65 -4.61 5.95
N GLN A 131 -13.10 -5.74 5.57
CA GLN A 131 -11.88 -6.32 6.13
C GLN A 131 -11.00 -6.88 5.02
N THR A 132 -9.74 -7.20 5.36
CA THR A 132 -8.80 -7.80 4.42
C THR A 132 -9.42 -8.96 3.63
N SER A 133 -9.11 -9.02 2.34
CA SER A 133 -9.74 -9.90 1.39
C SER A 133 -8.78 -10.92 0.78
N TYR A 134 -7.58 -11.06 1.35
CA TYR A 134 -6.54 -11.97 0.87
C TYR A 134 -7.07 -13.41 0.65
N ALA A 135 -7.70 -14.01 1.68
CA ALA A 135 -8.26 -15.35 1.57
C ALA A 135 -9.37 -15.47 0.52
N ARG A 136 -10.12 -14.39 0.27
CA ARG A 136 -11.17 -14.34 -0.74
C ARG A 136 -10.62 -14.29 -2.17
N VAL A 137 -9.42 -13.73 -2.35
CA VAL A 137 -8.70 -13.83 -3.64
C VAL A 137 -8.21 -15.26 -3.85
N LEU A 138 -7.60 -15.88 -2.83
CA LEU A 138 -7.14 -17.27 -2.92
C LEU A 138 -8.27 -18.26 -3.24
N SER A 139 -9.45 -18.05 -2.70
CA SER A 139 -10.62 -18.88 -2.96
C SER A 139 -11.30 -18.58 -4.31
N GLY A 140 -10.88 -17.53 -5.02
CA GLY A 140 -11.53 -17.08 -6.25
C GLY A 140 -12.85 -16.32 -6.06
N GLU A 141 -13.23 -16.03 -4.82
CA GLU A 141 -14.43 -15.22 -4.52
C GLU A 141 -14.27 -13.78 -5.00
N ILE A 142 -13.04 -13.24 -4.94
CA ILE A 142 -12.66 -11.95 -5.50
C ILE A 142 -11.57 -12.22 -6.55
N PRO A 143 -11.91 -12.29 -7.84
CA PRO A 143 -10.93 -12.55 -8.88
C PRO A 143 -9.86 -11.47 -9.04
N ILE A 144 -10.22 -10.20 -8.85
CA ILE A 144 -9.33 -9.04 -8.99
C ILE A 144 -9.49 -8.19 -7.75
N LEU A 145 -8.42 -7.99 -6.97
CA LEU A 145 -8.42 -7.14 -5.78
C LEU A 145 -7.45 -5.98 -5.98
N LEU A 146 -7.91 -4.76 -5.71
CA LEU A 146 -7.01 -3.62 -5.54
C LEU A 146 -6.24 -3.78 -4.24
N ASP A 147 -4.97 -4.15 -4.32
CA ASP A 147 -4.13 -4.45 -3.15
C ASP A 147 -2.65 -4.20 -3.46
N TYR A 148 -1.79 -4.41 -2.48
CA TYR A 148 -0.36 -4.24 -2.62
C TYR A 148 0.34 -5.45 -3.23
N ASP A 149 1.45 -5.17 -3.91
CA ASP A 149 2.34 -6.13 -4.55
C ASP A 149 2.76 -7.28 -3.61
N PHE A 150 3.11 -6.99 -2.37
CA PHE A 150 3.58 -8.01 -1.42
C PHE A 150 2.52 -9.06 -1.08
N ASN A 151 1.23 -8.73 -1.11
CA ASN A 151 0.15 -9.71 -0.93
C ASN A 151 0.03 -10.63 -2.14
N ALA A 152 0.18 -10.11 -3.35
CA ALA A 152 0.16 -10.91 -4.56
C ALA A 152 1.39 -11.86 -4.63
N TYR A 153 2.58 -11.37 -4.26
CA TYR A 153 3.78 -12.21 -4.20
C TYR A 153 3.66 -13.31 -3.14
N ARG A 154 3.14 -12.99 -1.97
CA ARG A 154 2.85 -14.00 -0.95
C ARG A 154 1.91 -15.07 -1.48
N ALA A 155 0.81 -14.69 -2.11
CA ALA A 155 -0.15 -15.63 -2.70
C ALA A 155 0.52 -16.55 -3.73
N ARG A 156 1.35 -15.97 -4.60
CA ARG A 156 2.04 -16.72 -5.66
C ARG A 156 3.14 -17.63 -5.13
N HIS A 157 4.01 -17.13 -4.25
CA HIS A 157 5.24 -17.80 -3.87
C HIS A 157 5.13 -18.62 -2.58
N SER A 158 4.31 -18.20 -1.60
CA SER A 158 4.08 -18.97 -0.37
C SER A 158 2.88 -19.90 -0.46
N ASP A 159 1.75 -19.41 -0.97
CA ASP A 159 0.51 -20.20 -1.00
C ASP A 159 0.34 -20.98 -2.31
N GLY A 160 1.22 -20.76 -3.30
CA GLY A 160 1.23 -21.49 -4.59
C GLY A 160 0.01 -21.19 -5.46
N ALA A 161 -0.67 -20.07 -5.23
CA ALA A 161 -1.83 -19.67 -6.02
C ALA A 161 -1.40 -19.10 -7.39
N ASN A 162 -2.22 -19.32 -8.42
CA ASN A 162 -2.02 -18.73 -9.74
C ASN A 162 -2.45 -17.26 -9.74
N VAL A 163 -1.68 -16.44 -9.00
CA VAL A 163 -1.92 -15.01 -8.84
C VAL A 163 -0.88 -14.22 -9.62
N GLU A 164 -1.34 -13.23 -10.37
CA GLU A 164 -0.51 -12.20 -11.00
C GLU A 164 -0.69 -10.86 -10.31
N PHE A 165 0.39 -10.06 -10.28
CA PHE A 165 0.33 -8.67 -9.84
C PHE A 165 0.53 -7.76 -11.04
N VAL A 166 -0.36 -6.79 -11.20
CA VAL A 166 -0.33 -5.84 -12.32
C VAL A 166 -0.28 -4.42 -11.78
N ILE A 167 0.72 -3.66 -12.20
CA ILE A 167 0.74 -2.20 -12.04
C ILE A 167 0.09 -1.61 -13.30
N PRO A 168 -1.05 -0.90 -13.20
CA PRO A 168 -1.79 -0.38 -14.36
C PRO A 168 -0.94 0.50 -15.28
N GLU A 169 -1.27 0.47 -16.58
CA GLU A 169 -0.53 1.21 -17.62
C GLU A 169 -0.59 2.72 -17.42
N GLU A 170 -1.73 3.25 -16.92
CA GLU A 170 -1.89 4.68 -16.64
C GLU A 170 -1.13 5.14 -15.38
N GLY A 171 -0.59 4.20 -14.62
CA GLY A 171 0.17 4.48 -13.41
C GLY A 171 -0.53 4.04 -12.12
N SER A 172 0.23 4.10 -11.05
CA SER A 172 -0.19 3.79 -9.70
C SER A 172 0.66 4.56 -8.68
N VAL A 173 0.56 4.19 -7.41
CA VAL A 173 1.30 4.83 -6.33
C VAL A 173 2.06 3.82 -5.48
N VAL A 174 3.21 4.25 -4.97
CA VAL A 174 3.95 3.55 -3.93
C VAL A 174 3.75 4.26 -2.60
N VAL A 175 3.51 3.51 -1.54
CA VAL A 175 3.37 4.06 -0.19
C VAL A 175 4.31 3.37 0.78
N PRO A 176 4.99 4.15 1.65
CA PRO A 176 5.81 3.58 2.69
C PRO A 176 4.96 3.08 3.85
N TYR A 177 5.41 1.98 4.44
CA TYR A 177 5.05 1.56 5.76
C TYR A 177 6.14 1.99 6.71
N VAL A 178 5.73 2.63 7.79
CA VAL A 178 6.64 3.34 8.69
C VAL A 178 6.60 2.78 10.10
N MET A 179 7.67 3.01 10.84
CA MET A 179 7.73 2.76 12.28
C MET A 179 8.06 4.04 13.04
N SER A 180 7.63 4.06 14.29
CA SER A 180 7.90 5.13 15.25
C SER A 180 8.19 4.58 16.63
N LEU A 181 9.01 5.28 17.41
CA LEU A 181 9.15 5.08 18.84
C LEU A 181 7.94 5.69 19.55
N VAL A 182 7.28 4.96 20.42
CA VAL A 182 6.14 5.48 21.19
C VAL A 182 6.64 6.39 22.31
N LYS A 183 6.04 7.59 22.41
CA LYS A 183 6.33 8.53 23.49
C LYS A 183 5.88 7.94 24.82
N ASP A 184 6.75 8.02 25.83
CA ASP A 184 6.51 7.47 27.16
C ASP A 184 6.20 5.96 27.16
N GLY A 185 6.75 5.19 26.22
CA GLY A 185 6.66 3.73 26.18
C GLY A 185 7.27 3.08 27.43
N PRO A 186 6.82 1.89 27.85
CA PRO A 186 7.27 1.25 29.09
C PRO A 186 8.75 0.80 29.06
N ASN A 187 9.30 0.55 27.85
CA ASN A 187 10.68 0.08 27.67
C ASN A 187 11.35 0.79 26.48
N PRO A 188 11.58 2.11 26.52
CA PRO A 188 12.03 2.88 25.37
C PRO A 188 13.37 2.40 24.79
N GLU A 189 14.32 1.94 25.63
CA GLU A 189 15.61 1.39 25.17
C GLU A 189 15.40 0.11 24.32
N ASN A 190 14.49 -0.76 24.71
CA ASN A 190 14.14 -1.93 23.92
C ASN A 190 13.46 -1.54 22.61
N GLY A 191 12.60 -0.50 22.64
CA GLY A 191 11.99 0.08 21.47
C GLY A 191 13.03 0.56 20.44
N GLN A 192 14.04 1.30 20.91
CA GLN A 192 15.18 1.76 20.08
C GLN A 192 15.93 0.59 19.44
N GLN A 193 16.26 -0.46 20.23
CA GLN A 193 16.92 -1.66 19.70
C GLN A 193 16.11 -2.37 18.63
N VAL A 194 14.78 -2.42 18.75
CA VAL A 194 13.90 -2.97 17.70
C VAL A 194 13.98 -2.10 16.44
N LEU A 195 13.96 -0.78 16.56
CA LEU A 195 14.04 0.13 15.43
C LEU A 195 15.41 0.05 14.72
N ASP A 196 16.52 -0.08 15.47
CA ASP A 196 17.84 -0.33 14.88
C ASP A 196 17.88 -1.67 14.13
N PHE A 197 17.31 -2.73 14.74
CA PHE A 197 17.28 -4.05 14.12
C PHE A 197 16.49 -4.06 12.80
N VAL A 198 15.31 -3.44 12.74
CA VAL A 198 14.48 -3.47 11.53
C VAL A 198 15.10 -2.75 10.35
N LEU A 199 16.03 -1.80 10.58
CA LEU A 199 16.81 -1.15 9.53
C LEU A 199 18.17 -1.81 9.27
N SER A 200 18.63 -2.74 10.11
CA SER A 200 19.86 -3.48 9.86
C SER A 200 19.77 -4.30 8.56
N ASP A 201 20.92 -4.74 8.02
CA ASP A 201 20.94 -5.63 6.85
C ASP A 201 20.12 -6.90 7.08
N GLN A 202 20.21 -7.47 8.29
CA GLN A 202 19.45 -8.66 8.66
C GLN A 202 17.94 -8.37 8.73
N GLY A 203 17.53 -7.26 9.35
CA GLY A 203 16.12 -6.87 9.45
C GLY A 203 15.53 -6.60 8.07
N GLN A 204 16.23 -5.85 7.23
CA GLN A 204 15.79 -5.55 5.87
C GLN A 204 15.73 -6.79 4.96
N ALA A 205 16.66 -7.74 5.13
CA ALA A 205 16.60 -9.03 4.43
C ALA A 205 15.36 -9.84 4.82
N VAL A 206 14.97 -9.85 6.10
CA VAL A 206 13.73 -10.51 6.57
C VAL A 206 12.48 -9.92 5.90
N TRP A 207 12.43 -8.60 5.70
CA TRP A 207 11.33 -7.98 4.96
C TRP A 207 11.29 -8.45 3.49
N ALA A 208 12.45 -8.50 2.82
CA ALA A 208 12.54 -9.00 1.45
C ALA A 208 12.10 -10.48 1.32
N ASP A 209 12.51 -11.32 2.27
CA ASP A 209 12.12 -12.73 2.33
C ASP A 209 10.60 -12.91 2.58
N ALA A 210 9.97 -11.91 3.19
CA ALA A 210 8.53 -11.84 3.37
C ALA A 210 7.80 -11.12 2.20
N TYR A 211 8.49 -10.92 1.07
CA TYR A 211 7.99 -10.27 -0.15
C TYR A 211 7.73 -8.77 -0.04
N LEU A 212 8.16 -8.13 1.02
CA LEU A 212 8.04 -6.68 1.20
C LEU A 212 9.30 -6.00 0.64
N ARG A 213 9.14 -4.92 -0.12
CA ARG A 213 10.29 -4.20 -0.70
C ARG A 213 10.96 -3.34 0.37
N PRO A 214 12.17 -3.73 0.86
CA PRO A 214 12.86 -2.98 1.90
C PRO A 214 13.19 -1.56 1.47
N VAL A 215 13.26 -0.63 2.40
CA VAL A 215 13.66 0.75 2.12
C VAL A 215 15.15 0.86 1.77
N ARG A 216 15.98 -0.06 2.30
CA ARG A 216 17.40 -0.18 1.96
C ARG A 216 17.59 -1.24 0.87
N ALA A 217 17.60 -0.80 -0.39
CA ALA A 217 17.72 -1.70 -1.54
C ALA A 217 19.03 -2.53 -1.56
N SER A 218 20.08 -2.06 -0.86
CA SER A 218 21.35 -2.77 -0.69
C SER A 218 21.22 -4.09 0.09
N ALA A 219 20.20 -4.21 0.94
CA ALA A 219 19.95 -5.40 1.75
C ALA A 219 19.19 -6.51 1.00
N ILE A 220 18.70 -6.26 -0.22
CA ILE A 220 17.95 -7.25 -1.02
C ILE A 220 18.92 -8.18 -1.72
N SER A 221 18.86 -9.48 -1.43
CA SER A 221 19.66 -10.49 -2.13
C SER A 221 19.28 -10.61 -3.62
N PRO A 222 20.18 -11.11 -4.49
CA PRO A 222 19.83 -11.38 -5.88
C PRO A 222 18.62 -12.30 -6.03
N GLU A 223 18.50 -13.32 -5.19
CA GLU A 223 17.43 -14.31 -5.20
C GLU A 223 16.08 -13.65 -4.81
N ALA A 224 16.09 -12.79 -3.78
CA ALA A 224 14.88 -12.06 -3.39
C ALA A 224 14.43 -11.05 -4.46
N ARG A 225 15.37 -10.50 -5.27
CA ARG A 225 15.02 -9.61 -6.39
C ARG A 225 14.24 -10.30 -7.49
N GLU A 226 14.49 -11.59 -7.73
CA GLU A 226 13.79 -12.36 -8.77
C GLU A 226 12.29 -12.55 -8.49
N VAL A 227 11.89 -12.35 -7.25
CA VAL A 227 10.47 -12.46 -6.83
C VAL A 227 9.67 -11.23 -7.27
N PHE A 228 10.30 -10.06 -7.27
CA PHE A 228 9.65 -8.80 -7.61
C PHE A 228 9.51 -8.59 -9.13
N LEU A 229 8.54 -7.80 -9.54
CA LEU A 229 8.44 -7.33 -10.91
C LEU A 229 9.74 -6.58 -11.32
N PRO A 230 10.04 -6.48 -12.61
CA PRO A 230 11.14 -5.65 -13.10
C PRO A 230 11.00 -4.18 -12.68
N ASP A 231 12.11 -3.48 -12.46
CA ASP A 231 12.11 -2.06 -12.09
C ASP A 231 11.35 -1.18 -13.10
N SER A 232 11.32 -1.58 -14.39
CA SER A 232 10.54 -0.89 -15.44
C SER A 232 9.04 -0.88 -15.17
N GLU A 233 8.50 -1.91 -14.51
CA GLU A 233 7.09 -1.96 -14.13
C GLU A 233 6.83 -1.01 -12.94
N TYR A 234 7.72 -1.03 -11.95
CA TYR A 234 7.64 -0.12 -10.80
C TYR A 234 7.82 1.35 -11.16
N ALA A 235 8.46 1.66 -12.30
CA ALA A 235 8.59 3.04 -12.78
C ALA A 235 7.22 3.70 -13.09
N ARG A 236 6.14 2.91 -13.18
CA ARG A 236 4.75 3.42 -13.30
C ARG A 236 4.12 3.81 -11.95
N ALA A 237 4.75 3.48 -10.82
CA ALA A 237 4.24 3.82 -9.50
C ALA A 237 4.96 5.05 -8.95
N GLU A 238 4.21 6.10 -8.64
CA GLU A 238 4.75 7.37 -8.16
C GLU A 238 4.82 7.43 -6.65
N ALA A 239 5.89 8.03 -6.11
CA ALA A 239 5.95 8.47 -4.73
C ALA A 239 5.25 9.82 -4.60
N LEU A 240 4.58 10.03 -3.46
CA LEU A 240 3.69 11.17 -3.24
C LEU A 240 4.24 12.15 -2.19
N ASP A 241 3.65 13.34 -2.14
CA ASP A 241 3.67 14.19 -0.96
C ASP A 241 2.76 13.54 0.11
N TYR A 242 3.35 12.72 0.98
CA TYR A 242 2.59 11.96 1.99
C TYR A 242 1.92 12.86 3.05
N PRO A 243 2.51 13.97 3.50
CA PRO A 243 1.80 14.98 4.28
C PRO A 243 0.54 15.51 3.61
N ALA A 244 0.62 15.90 2.33
CA ALA A 244 -0.55 16.34 1.58
C ALA A 244 -1.59 15.23 1.40
N MET A 245 -1.13 13.99 1.16
CA MET A 245 -1.99 12.81 1.11
C MET A 245 -2.73 12.59 2.45
N ALA A 246 -2.04 12.69 3.59
CA ALA A 246 -2.65 12.56 4.90
C ALA A 246 -3.70 13.64 5.16
N ALA A 247 -3.40 14.89 4.82
CA ALA A 247 -4.32 16.02 4.97
C ALA A 247 -5.60 15.88 4.13
N ALA A 248 -5.50 15.30 2.93
CA ALA A 248 -6.62 15.11 2.01
C ALA A 248 -7.55 13.96 2.41
N GLN A 249 -7.08 12.98 3.20
CA GLN A 249 -7.78 11.72 3.47
C GLN A 249 -9.19 11.92 4.03
N ARG A 250 -9.35 12.83 4.99
CA ARG A 250 -10.64 13.05 5.64
C ARG A 250 -11.69 13.63 4.68
N SER A 251 -11.33 14.69 3.95
CA SER A 251 -12.25 15.34 3.01
C SER A 251 -12.64 14.39 1.87
N PHE A 252 -11.70 13.61 1.37
CA PHE A 252 -11.98 12.57 0.39
C PHE A 252 -12.96 11.52 0.95
N SER A 253 -12.72 11.02 2.17
CA SER A 253 -13.59 10.00 2.79
C SER A 253 -15.03 10.48 2.94
N GLU A 254 -15.22 11.73 3.35
CA GLU A 254 -16.55 12.36 3.45
C GLU A 254 -17.25 12.45 2.08
N ARG A 255 -16.52 12.83 1.03
CA ARG A 255 -17.02 12.86 -0.35
C ARG A 255 -17.36 11.46 -0.86
N TYR A 256 -16.45 10.49 -0.69
CA TYR A 256 -16.68 9.11 -1.12
C TYR A 256 -17.98 8.55 -0.54
N LEU A 257 -18.19 8.69 0.77
CA LEU A 257 -19.40 8.19 1.46
C LEU A 257 -20.69 8.87 1.00
N SER A 258 -20.62 10.12 0.51
CA SER A 258 -21.80 10.88 0.09
C SER A 258 -22.09 10.80 -1.40
N GLU A 259 -21.06 10.67 -2.24
CA GLU A 259 -21.13 10.83 -3.69
C GLU A 259 -21.01 9.50 -4.47
N VAL A 260 -20.37 8.45 -3.92
CA VAL A 260 -20.26 7.15 -4.60
C VAL A 260 -21.49 6.28 -4.27
N ARG A 261 -22.16 5.76 -5.32
CA ARG A 261 -23.44 5.02 -5.20
C ARG A 261 -23.56 3.92 -6.25
#